data_5c87dcd3a71e82ce2a45f6462b6868d8
#
_entry.id   5c87dcd3a71e82ce2a45f6462b6868d8
#
_cell.length_a   1.000
_cell.length_b   1.000
_cell.length_c   1.000
_cell.angle_alpha   90.00
_cell.angle_beta   90.00
_cell.angle_gamma   90.00
#
_symmetry.space_group_name_H-M   'P 1'
#
loop_
_entity.id
_entity.type
_entity.pdbx_description
1 polymer ?
#
loop_
_entity_poly.entity_id
_entity_poly.type
_entity_poly.pdbx_seq_one_letter_code
_entity_poly.pdbx_strand_id
1 'polypeptide(L)'
;EFGLKNLCLAGGVALNCVANGKILKEKIFENIWVQPAAGDAGGALGAALALWHIDQNNPRVINENDDMSGSYLGPEYSEDQIKKELSRLGANFEILNEDEIINKTSKDLSDGNAVGWFQGRMEFGPRALGGRSILGDPRSPNMQKNLNLKVKYRESFRPFAPSILYDDLNNWFEIDSDSPYMLMVANVKKEKCITMSENEEKLFGIDKLNVKRSSIPAITHVDYSARIQTVHKN
;
A
#
# COMPACT_ATOMS: atom_id res chain seq x y z
N GLU A 1 -6.19 -31.29 -1.20
CA GLU A 1 -5.60 -32.57 -1.56
C GLU A 1 -4.32 -32.86 -0.76
N PHE A 2 -3.48 -31.87 -0.46
CA PHE A 2 -2.19 -32.07 0.22
C PHE A 2 -2.24 -31.85 1.74
N GLY A 3 -3.36 -31.34 2.31
CA GLY A 3 -3.50 -31.07 3.75
C GLY A 3 -2.53 -30.03 4.32
N LEU A 4 -1.97 -29.16 3.46
CA LEU A 4 -1.02 -28.13 3.87
C LEU A 4 -1.75 -26.91 4.40
N LYS A 5 -1.22 -26.35 5.49
CA LYS A 5 -1.84 -25.23 6.21
C LYS A 5 -1.33 -23.85 5.77
N ASN A 6 -0.14 -23.79 5.18
CA ASN A 6 0.54 -22.58 4.80
C ASN A 6 0.64 -22.46 3.27
N LEU A 7 0.32 -21.28 2.75
CA LEU A 7 0.45 -20.95 1.33
C LEU A 7 1.50 -19.87 1.15
N CYS A 8 2.50 -20.11 0.31
CA CYS A 8 3.46 -19.10 -0.15
C CYS A 8 3.19 -18.78 -1.62
N LEU A 9 3.08 -17.50 -1.96
CA LEU A 9 2.85 -17.04 -3.31
C LEU A 9 4.03 -16.16 -3.78
N ALA A 10 4.54 -16.46 -4.97
CA ALA A 10 5.56 -15.70 -5.67
C ALA A 10 5.27 -15.70 -7.18
N GLY A 11 5.95 -14.83 -7.94
CA GLY A 11 5.69 -14.60 -9.35
C GLY A 11 4.71 -13.44 -9.58
N GLY A 12 4.64 -12.91 -10.82
CA GLY A 12 3.86 -11.72 -11.16
C GLY A 12 2.37 -11.83 -10.81
N VAL A 13 1.79 -13.02 -10.93
CA VAL A 13 0.37 -13.26 -10.58
C VAL A 13 0.11 -13.12 -9.07
N ALA A 14 1.11 -13.37 -8.23
CA ALA A 14 0.98 -13.18 -6.78
C ALA A 14 0.77 -11.72 -6.35
N LEU A 15 0.98 -10.76 -7.25
CA LEU A 15 0.65 -9.33 -7.03
C LEU A 15 -0.85 -9.03 -7.22
N ASN A 16 -1.67 -10.03 -7.57
CA ASN A 16 -3.11 -9.89 -7.67
C ASN A 16 -3.76 -9.85 -6.27
N CYS A 17 -3.78 -8.67 -5.68
CA CYS A 17 -4.32 -8.45 -4.33
C CYS A 17 -5.80 -8.84 -4.17
N VAL A 18 -6.58 -8.82 -5.25
CA VAL A 18 -8.00 -9.26 -5.24
C VAL A 18 -8.07 -10.78 -5.06
N ALA A 19 -7.28 -11.54 -5.82
CA ALA A 19 -7.20 -12.99 -5.68
C ALA A 19 -6.68 -13.37 -4.28
N ASN A 20 -5.63 -12.70 -3.81
CA ASN A 20 -5.04 -12.95 -2.49
C ASN A 20 -6.08 -12.72 -1.36
N GLY A 21 -6.83 -11.59 -1.43
CA GLY A 21 -7.89 -11.30 -0.47
C GLY A 21 -9.02 -12.33 -0.49
N LYS A 22 -9.37 -12.86 -1.67
CA LYS A 22 -10.36 -13.95 -1.78
C LYS A 22 -9.85 -15.24 -1.14
N ILE A 23 -8.60 -15.65 -1.42
CA ILE A 23 -8.00 -16.85 -0.82
C ILE A 23 -7.98 -16.74 0.71
N LEU A 24 -7.62 -15.56 1.24
CA LEU A 24 -7.63 -15.30 2.68
C LEU A 24 -9.04 -15.45 3.26
N LYS A 25 -10.05 -14.85 2.60
CA LYS A 25 -11.46 -14.90 3.03
C LYS A 25 -12.05 -16.30 3.04
N GLU A 26 -11.66 -17.14 2.09
CA GLU A 26 -12.12 -18.54 1.99
C GLU A 26 -11.54 -19.45 3.10
N LYS A 27 -10.54 -18.99 3.85
CA LYS A 27 -9.90 -19.73 4.97
C LYS A 27 -9.46 -21.16 4.60
N ILE A 28 -9.05 -21.36 3.35
CA ILE A 28 -8.53 -22.64 2.87
C ILE A 28 -7.17 -22.96 3.51
N PHE A 29 -6.40 -21.91 3.77
CA PHE A 29 -5.09 -21.98 4.44
C PHE A 29 -5.15 -21.24 5.78
N GLU A 30 -4.40 -21.74 6.76
CA GLU A 30 -4.25 -21.05 8.05
C GLU A 30 -3.40 -19.78 7.91
N ASN A 31 -2.33 -19.86 7.09
CA ASN A 31 -1.43 -18.74 6.84
C ASN A 31 -1.18 -18.56 5.35
N ILE A 32 -1.09 -17.30 4.93
CA ILE A 32 -0.76 -16.93 3.56
C ILE A 32 0.41 -15.94 3.61
N TRP A 33 1.49 -16.28 2.91
CA TRP A 33 2.60 -15.38 2.66
C TRP A 33 2.65 -15.03 1.17
N VAL A 34 2.68 -13.75 0.86
CA VAL A 34 2.89 -13.25 -0.50
C VAL A 34 4.20 -12.48 -0.52
N GLN A 35 5.14 -12.90 -1.38
CA GLN A 35 6.41 -12.17 -1.53
C GLN A 35 6.14 -10.72 -1.94
N PRO A 36 6.58 -9.71 -1.19
CA PRO A 36 6.30 -8.30 -1.46
C PRO A 36 6.73 -7.83 -2.85
N ALA A 37 7.86 -8.32 -3.33
CA ALA A 37 8.40 -8.06 -4.66
C ALA A 37 8.19 -9.27 -5.60
N ALA A 38 6.99 -9.88 -5.59
CA ALA A 38 6.71 -11.17 -6.23
C ALA A 38 6.98 -11.24 -7.75
N GLY A 39 6.98 -10.09 -8.44
CA GLY A 39 7.28 -10.00 -9.88
C GLY A 39 8.77 -10.07 -10.19
N ASP A 40 9.18 -9.40 -11.27
CA ASP A 40 10.55 -9.44 -11.81
C ASP A 40 11.62 -9.02 -10.79
N ALA A 41 11.33 -8.02 -9.95
CA ALA A 41 12.26 -7.59 -8.90
C ALA A 41 12.61 -8.73 -7.92
N GLY A 42 11.62 -9.51 -7.51
CA GLY A 42 11.81 -10.67 -6.64
C GLY A 42 12.56 -11.81 -7.30
N GLY A 43 12.51 -11.90 -8.62
CA GLY A 43 13.30 -12.86 -9.39
C GLY A 43 14.81 -12.67 -9.18
N ALA A 44 15.29 -11.43 -9.12
CA ALA A 44 16.70 -11.13 -8.84
C ALA A 44 17.11 -11.58 -7.42
N LEU A 45 16.29 -11.27 -6.42
CA LEU A 45 16.49 -11.74 -5.04
C LEU A 45 16.46 -13.26 -4.96
N GLY A 46 15.46 -13.88 -5.60
CA GLY A 46 15.31 -15.33 -5.62
C GLY A 46 16.50 -16.04 -6.28
N ALA A 47 17.05 -15.51 -7.35
CA ALA A 47 18.24 -16.06 -8.01
C ALA A 47 19.47 -16.02 -7.08
N ALA A 48 19.68 -14.91 -6.37
CA ALA A 48 20.77 -14.81 -5.40
C ALA A 48 20.60 -15.81 -4.24
N LEU A 49 19.40 -15.95 -3.70
CA LEU A 49 19.10 -16.89 -2.63
C LEU A 49 19.21 -18.34 -3.10
N ALA A 50 18.79 -18.66 -4.33
CA ALA A 50 18.93 -20.00 -4.92
C ALA A 50 20.42 -20.38 -5.05
N LEU A 51 21.24 -19.47 -5.58
CA LEU A 51 22.70 -19.68 -5.66
C LEU A 51 23.28 -19.96 -4.27
N TRP A 52 22.95 -19.13 -3.29
CA TRP A 52 23.49 -19.22 -1.94
C TRP A 52 23.05 -20.50 -1.21
N HIS A 53 21.76 -20.80 -1.21
CA HIS A 53 21.21 -21.89 -0.41
C HIS A 53 21.14 -23.25 -1.13
N ILE A 54 20.93 -23.26 -2.46
CA ILE A 54 20.74 -24.49 -3.22
C ILE A 54 22.06 -24.93 -3.84
N ASP A 55 22.73 -24.05 -4.60
CA ASP A 55 23.95 -24.40 -5.32
C ASP A 55 25.16 -24.52 -4.37
N GLN A 56 25.32 -23.56 -3.46
CA GLN A 56 26.41 -23.54 -2.49
C GLN A 56 26.11 -24.30 -1.19
N ASN A 57 24.91 -24.84 -1.02
CA ASN A 57 24.46 -25.57 0.16
C ASN A 57 24.61 -24.83 1.49
N ASN A 58 24.55 -23.49 1.50
CA ASN A 58 24.58 -22.74 2.74
C ASN A 58 23.28 -22.94 3.53
N PRO A 59 23.34 -23.09 4.86
CA PRO A 59 22.16 -23.30 5.68
C PRO A 59 21.25 -22.06 5.64
N ARG A 60 19.93 -22.30 5.73
CA ARG A 60 18.97 -21.22 5.92
C ARG A 60 18.97 -20.79 7.38
N VAL A 61 19.11 -19.52 7.61
CA VAL A 61 18.85 -18.88 8.92
C VAL A 61 17.43 -18.35 8.88
N ILE A 62 16.61 -18.80 9.83
CA ILE A 62 15.22 -18.34 9.96
C ILE A 62 15.19 -17.31 11.09
N ASN A 63 14.78 -16.10 10.78
CA ASN A 63 14.52 -15.07 11.77
C ASN A 63 13.01 -15.07 12.11
N GLU A 64 12.68 -14.71 13.33
CA GLU A 64 11.28 -14.50 13.74
C GLU A 64 10.67 -13.23 13.13
N ASN A 65 11.55 -12.30 12.72
CA ASN A 65 11.17 -11.05 12.10
C ASN A 65 11.07 -11.19 10.57
N ASP A 66 10.39 -10.24 9.96
CA ASP A 66 10.28 -10.13 8.50
C ASP A 66 11.61 -9.72 7.86
N ASP A 67 12.28 -10.68 7.18
CA ASP A 67 13.53 -10.47 6.48
C ASP A 67 13.42 -9.49 5.29
N MET A 68 12.20 -9.20 4.82
CA MET A 68 11.97 -8.16 3.82
C MET A 68 12.01 -6.75 4.42
N SER A 69 12.05 -6.62 5.75
CA SER A 69 12.24 -5.34 6.46
C SER A 69 11.31 -4.23 5.96
N GLY A 70 10.02 -4.54 5.78
CA GLY A 70 9.05 -3.59 5.23
C GLY A 70 9.27 -3.24 3.75
N SER A 71 10.08 -4.01 3.02
CA SER A 71 10.60 -3.71 1.68
C SER A 71 11.57 -2.52 1.61
N TYR A 72 11.99 -1.93 2.71
CA TYR A 72 12.91 -0.78 2.75
C TYR A 72 14.37 -1.21 2.53
N LEU A 73 14.64 -1.81 1.36
CA LEU A 73 15.94 -2.37 0.99
C LEU A 73 16.71 -1.52 -0.03
N GLY A 74 16.12 -0.44 -0.50
CA GLY A 74 16.72 0.46 -1.48
C GLY A 74 17.64 1.54 -0.87
N PRO A 75 18.03 2.53 -1.68
CA PRO A 75 18.93 3.61 -1.24
C PRO A 75 18.30 4.51 -0.18
N GLU A 76 19.16 5.03 0.68
CA GLU A 76 18.87 5.98 1.74
C GLU A 76 19.79 7.19 1.63
N TYR A 77 19.32 8.34 2.07
CA TYR A 77 20.09 9.58 2.08
C TYR A 77 20.04 10.21 3.47
N SER A 78 21.18 10.66 3.97
CA SER A 78 21.22 11.42 5.22
C SER A 78 20.64 12.82 5.02
N GLU A 79 20.20 13.46 6.12
CA GLU A 79 19.70 14.83 6.09
C GLU A 79 20.73 15.80 5.47
N ASP A 80 22.01 15.65 5.79
CA ASP A 80 23.06 16.51 5.26
C ASP A 80 23.26 16.33 3.75
N GLN A 81 23.12 15.10 3.24
CA GLN A 81 23.13 14.84 1.81
C GLN A 81 21.92 15.49 1.12
N ILE A 82 20.74 15.39 1.72
CA ILE A 82 19.52 16.02 1.20
C ILE A 82 19.66 17.54 1.19
N LYS A 83 20.06 18.15 2.30
CA LYS A 83 20.28 19.61 2.42
C LYS A 83 21.29 20.11 1.38
N LYS A 84 22.41 19.41 1.24
CA LYS A 84 23.46 19.74 0.26
C LYS A 84 22.94 19.69 -1.18
N GLU A 85 22.20 18.65 -1.50
CA GLU A 85 21.68 18.46 -2.86
C GLU A 85 20.58 19.49 -3.19
N LEU A 86 19.65 19.76 -2.27
CA LEU A 86 18.62 20.79 -2.44
C LEU A 86 19.26 22.19 -2.61
N SER A 87 20.29 22.50 -1.81
CA SER A 87 21.02 23.77 -1.95
C SER A 87 21.74 23.87 -3.29
N ARG A 88 22.37 22.79 -3.74
CA ARG A 88 23.04 22.72 -5.06
C ARG A 88 22.09 22.95 -6.22
N LEU A 89 20.85 22.47 -6.09
CA LEU A 89 19.80 22.65 -7.08
C LEU A 89 19.08 24.02 -7.00
N GLY A 90 19.42 24.84 -6.02
CA GLY A 90 18.74 26.12 -5.79
C GLY A 90 17.28 25.95 -5.34
N ALA A 91 16.95 24.81 -4.73
CA ALA A 91 15.61 24.57 -4.24
C ALA A 91 15.28 25.49 -3.04
N ASN A 92 14.04 25.96 -3.00
CA ASN A 92 13.53 26.66 -1.82
C ASN A 92 12.93 25.62 -0.84
N PHE A 93 13.51 25.52 0.35
CA PHE A 93 13.09 24.56 1.37
C PHE A 93 13.20 25.13 2.78
N GLU A 94 12.45 24.56 3.70
CA GLU A 94 12.48 24.85 5.14
C GLU A 94 13.01 23.62 5.88
N ILE A 95 13.68 23.85 7.01
CA ILE A 95 14.08 22.79 7.94
C ILE A 95 13.13 22.84 9.12
N LEU A 96 12.40 21.77 9.34
CA LEU A 96 11.37 21.64 10.37
C LEU A 96 11.72 20.46 11.28
N ASN A 97 11.29 20.51 12.52
CA ASN A 97 11.32 19.34 13.40
C ASN A 97 10.18 18.34 13.05
N GLU A 98 10.20 17.17 13.65
CA GLU A 98 9.26 16.09 13.32
C GLU A 98 7.80 16.49 13.57
N ASP A 99 7.51 17.12 14.71
CA ASP A 99 6.15 17.56 15.05
C ASP A 99 5.63 18.64 14.06
N GLU A 100 6.49 19.55 13.66
CA GLU A 100 6.15 20.57 12.66
C GLU A 100 5.87 19.95 11.30
N ILE A 101 6.66 18.96 10.86
CA ILE A 101 6.43 18.23 9.60
C ILE A 101 5.09 17.49 9.65
N ILE A 102 4.81 16.77 10.75
CA ILE A 102 3.57 16.02 10.92
C ILE A 102 2.36 16.97 10.90
N ASN A 103 2.42 18.06 11.68
CA ASN A 103 1.32 19.02 11.75
C ASN A 103 1.06 19.71 10.42
N LYS A 104 2.12 20.15 9.72
CA LYS A 104 2.02 20.79 8.41
C LYS A 104 1.44 19.84 7.37
N THR A 105 1.96 18.60 7.34
CA THR A 105 1.48 17.55 6.43
C THR A 105 0.02 17.21 6.69
N SER A 106 -0.36 16.99 7.95
CA SER A 106 -1.74 16.69 8.33
C SER A 106 -2.70 17.80 7.93
N LYS A 107 -2.28 19.06 8.12
CA LYS A 107 -3.06 20.22 7.69
C LYS A 107 -3.21 20.26 6.18
N ASP A 108 -2.13 20.12 5.43
CA ASP A 108 -2.16 20.14 3.96
C ASP A 108 -3.07 19.05 3.41
N LEU A 109 -3.03 17.84 3.97
CA LEU A 109 -3.92 16.75 3.58
C LEU A 109 -5.38 17.09 3.89
N SER A 110 -5.68 17.64 5.07
CA SER A 110 -7.04 18.02 5.46
C SER A 110 -7.61 19.16 4.62
N ASP A 111 -6.75 20.03 4.12
CA ASP A 111 -7.10 21.13 3.19
C ASP A 111 -7.31 20.61 1.75
N GLY A 112 -7.16 19.30 1.51
CA GLY A 112 -7.38 18.63 0.21
C GLY A 112 -6.18 18.66 -0.72
N ASN A 113 -5.00 18.98 -0.21
CA ASN A 113 -3.76 18.94 -0.98
C ASN A 113 -3.21 17.51 -1.07
N ALA A 114 -2.39 17.27 -2.09
CA ALA A 114 -1.56 16.08 -2.20
C ALA A 114 -0.14 16.39 -1.72
N VAL A 115 0.45 15.49 -0.94
CA VAL A 115 1.80 15.66 -0.38
C VAL A 115 2.73 14.58 -0.94
N GLY A 116 3.85 14.98 -1.53
CA GLY A 116 4.96 14.08 -1.85
C GLY A 116 5.74 13.75 -0.57
N TRP A 117 5.83 12.47 -0.25
CA TRP A 117 6.47 11.98 0.98
C TRP A 117 7.73 11.18 0.66
N PHE A 118 8.84 11.59 1.27
CA PHE A 118 10.15 10.98 1.11
C PHE A 118 10.77 10.75 2.48
N GLN A 119 10.94 9.48 2.88
CA GLN A 119 11.40 9.10 4.21
C GLN A 119 12.28 7.84 4.15
N GLY A 120 13.40 7.84 4.88
CA GLY A 120 14.25 6.67 5.08
C GLY A 120 14.68 5.98 3.77
N ARG A 121 14.75 4.66 3.79
CA ARG A 121 15.09 3.85 2.63
C ARG A 121 13.97 3.76 1.61
N MET A 122 14.32 3.70 0.34
CA MET A 122 13.40 3.41 -0.74
C MET A 122 12.90 1.96 -0.66
N GLU A 123 11.65 1.75 -1.06
CA GLU A 123 11.08 0.42 -1.17
C GLU A 123 11.69 -0.39 -2.31
N PHE A 124 11.87 -1.69 -2.09
CA PHE A 124 12.19 -2.69 -3.10
C PHE A 124 10.92 -3.40 -3.54
N GLY A 125 10.56 -3.25 -4.80
CA GLY A 125 9.36 -3.85 -5.36
C GLY A 125 8.39 -2.84 -5.97
N PRO A 126 7.18 -3.30 -6.39
CA PRO A 126 6.27 -2.48 -7.20
C PRO A 126 5.40 -1.52 -6.40
N ARG A 127 5.41 -1.57 -5.08
CA ARG A 127 4.52 -0.79 -4.21
C ARG A 127 5.27 0.34 -3.51
N ALA A 128 4.65 1.53 -3.49
CA ALA A 128 5.02 2.59 -2.56
C ALA A 128 4.39 2.27 -1.20
N LEU A 129 5.20 2.20 -0.14
CA LEU A 129 4.79 1.74 1.19
C LEU A 129 5.09 2.77 2.29
N GLY A 130 5.38 4.02 1.92
CA GLY A 130 5.65 5.11 2.85
C GLY A 130 7.04 5.74 2.69
N GLY A 131 8.01 5.06 2.07
CA GLY A 131 9.34 5.61 1.82
C GLY A 131 9.38 6.62 0.69
N ARG A 132 8.65 6.36 -0.40
CA ARG A 132 8.53 7.19 -1.62
C ARG A 132 7.08 7.20 -2.06
N SER A 133 6.26 8.01 -1.38
CA SER A 133 4.80 7.97 -1.52
C SER A 133 4.22 9.31 -1.91
N ILE A 134 3.00 9.29 -2.42
CA ILE A 134 2.16 10.46 -2.55
C ILE A 134 0.97 10.22 -1.63
N LEU A 135 0.80 11.14 -0.67
CA LEU A 135 -0.26 11.07 0.32
C LEU A 135 -1.45 11.93 -0.11
N GLY A 136 -2.65 11.52 0.26
CA GLY A 136 -3.89 12.25 0.03
C GLY A 136 -4.95 11.86 1.05
N ASP A 137 -5.90 12.76 1.30
CA ASP A 137 -7.01 12.51 2.24
C ASP A 137 -8.02 11.52 1.62
N PRO A 138 -8.23 10.32 2.20
CA PRO A 138 -9.17 9.34 1.69
C PRO A 138 -10.64 9.78 1.77
N ARG A 139 -10.97 10.78 2.60
CA ARG A 139 -12.32 11.32 2.79
C ARG A 139 -12.73 12.25 1.64
N SER A 140 -11.76 12.80 0.92
CA SER A 140 -12.01 13.74 -0.18
C SER A 140 -12.57 13.02 -1.41
N PRO A 141 -13.77 13.38 -1.90
CA PRO A 141 -14.38 12.73 -3.05
C PRO A 141 -13.63 12.99 -4.37
N ASN A 142 -12.83 14.04 -4.42
CA ASN A 142 -12.08 14.43 -5.62
C ASN A 142 -10.61 13.96 -5.60
N MET A 143 -10.11 13.46 -4.47
CA MET A 143 -8.69 13.13 -4.32
C MET A 143 -8.23 12.08 -5.33
N GLN A 144 -8.99 11.02 -5.52
CA GLN A 144 -8.69 9.96 -6.49
C GLN A 144 -8.51 10.52 -7.91
N LYS A 145 -9.44 11.34 -8.35
CA LYS A 145 -9.40 11.99 -9.67
C LYS A 145 -8.22 12.94 -9.79
N ASN A 146 -8.01 13.79 -8.79
CA ASN A 146 -6.93 14.77 -8.78
C ASN A 146 -5.55 14.11 -8.84
N LEU A 147 -5.30 13.11 -8.00
CA LEU A 147 -4.02 12.38 -7.99
C LEU A 147 -3.77 11.64 -9.32
N ASN A 148 -4.79 11.01 -9.88
CA ASN A 148 -4.64 10.30 -11.14
C ASN A 148 -4.34 11.23 -12.32
N LEU A 149 -5.12 12.31 -12.46
CA LEU A 149 -5.00 13.20 -13.61
C LEU A 149 -3.82 14.19 -13.52
N LYS A 150 -3.59 14.77 -12.32
CA LYS A 150 -2.62 15.86 -12.15
C LYS A 150 -1.23 15.38 -11.73
N VAL A 151 -1.12 14.22 -11.09
CA VAL A 151 0.14 13.70 -10.54
C VAL A 151 0.61 12.44 -11.25
N LYS A 152 -0.29 11.47 -11.46
CA LYS A 152 0.06 10.19 -12.09
C LYS A 152 -0.12 10.19 -13.61
N TYR A 153 -0.78 11.20 -14.20
CA TYR A 153 -1.06 11.32 -15.63
C TYR A 153 -1.65 10.03 -16.22
N ARG A 154 -2.69 9.51 -15.55
CA ARG A 154 -3.35 8.25 -15.93
C ARG A 154 -4.87 8.37 -15.77
N GLU A 155 -5.59 7.29 -16.06
CA GLU A 155 -7.05 7.24 -16.00
C GLU A 155 -7.56 7.60 -14.59
N SER A 156 -8.58 8.46 -14.52
CA SER A 156 -9.11 9.05 -13.29
C SER A 156 -9.64 8.03 -12.28
N PHE A 157 -9.99 6.84 -12.75
CA PHE A 157 -10.68 5.81 -11.96
C PHE A 157 -9.75 4.81 -11.26
N ARG A 158 -8.44 4.85 -11.49
CA ARG A 158 -7.53 3.90 -10.83
C ARG A 158 -7.55 4.07 -9.32
N PRO A 159 -7.78 3.00 -8.54
CA PRO A 159 -7.86 3.10 -7.09
C PRO A 159 -6.50 3.37 -6.45
N PHE A 160 -6.53 4.02 -5.29
CA PHE A 160 -5.42 4.15 -4.38
C PHE A 160 -5.59 3.20 -3.18
N ALA A 161 -4.55 3.03 -2.40
CA ALA A 161 -4.55 2.18 -1.23
C ALA A 161 -4.58 3.03 0.04
N PRO A 162 -5.42 2.71 1.03
CA PRO A 162 -5.30 3.29 2.35
C PRO A 162 -4.09 2.73 3.09
N SER A 163 -3.40 3.59 3.86
CA SER A 163 -2.57 3.18 4.99
C SER A 163 -3.37 3.36 6.26
N ILE A 164 -3.37 2.36 7.13
CA ILE A 164 -4.12 2.35 8.38
C ILE A 164 -3.27 1.79 9.52
N LEU A 165 -3.39 2.37 10.70
CA LEU A 165 -2.80 1.76 11.90
C LEU A 165 -3.43 0.39 12.15
N TYR A 166 -2.60 -0.61 12.45
CA TYR A 166 -3.07 -1.97 12.69
C TYR A 166 -4.13 -2.03 13.80
N ASP A 167 -3.97 -1.23 14.86
CA ASP A 167 -4.92 -1.12 15.97
C ASP A 167 -6.33 -0.67 15.52
N ASP A 168 -6.41 0.10 14.42
CA ASP A 168 -7.67 0.62 13.88
C ASP A 168 -8.24 -0.24 12.75
N LEU A 169 -7.51 -1.26 12.32
CA LEU A 169 -7.87 -2.07 11.15
C LEU A 169 -9.30 -2.59 11.20
N ASN A 170 -9.67 -3.19 12.33
CA ASN A 170 -11.00 -3.77 12.55
C ASN A 170 -12.13 -2.74 12.69
N ASN A 171 -11.82 -1.45 12.83
CA ASN A 171 -12.82 -0.37 12.85
C ASN A 171 -13.24 0.06 11.45
N TRP A 172 -12.46 -0.30 10.43
CA TRP A 172 -12.64 0.16 9.05
C TRP A 172 -12.84 -0.95 8.03
N PHE A 173 -12.21 -2.13 8.23
CA PHE A 173 -12.17 -3.20 7.24
C PHE A 173 -12.53 -4.56 7.82
N GLU A 174 -13.08 -5.43 6.96
CA GLU A 174 -13.43 -6.81 7.31
C GLU A 174 -12.22 -7.74 7.05
N ILE A 175 -11.16 -7.55 7.83
CA ILE A 175 -9.94 -8.35 7.78
C ILE A 175 -9.33 -8.41 9.19
N ASP A 176 -8.80 -9.57 9.55
CA ASP A 176 -8.15 -9.85 10.83
C ASP A 176 -6.65 -10.15 10.69
N SER A 177 -6.12 -10.02 9.47
CA SER A 177 -4.73 -10.30 9.16
C SER A 177 -3.96 -9.02 8.86
N ASP A 178 -2.67 -9.03 9.17
CA ASP A 178 -1.75 -7.98 8.77
C ASP A 178 -1.56 -7.92 7.25
N SER A 179 -1.38 -6.72 6.71
CA SER A 179 -1.16 -6.48 5.27
C SER A 179 -0.15 -5.34 5.05
N PRO A 180 1.10 -5.44 5.53
CA PRO A 180 2.06 -4.34 5.47
C PRO A 180 2.48 -4.00 4.04
N TYR A 181 2.33 -4.93 3.10
CA TYR A 181 2.82 -4.84 1.73
C TYR A 181 1.77 -4.52 0.66
N MET A 182 0.56 -4.09 1.04
CA MET A 182 -0.54 -3.79 0.08
C MET A 182 -0.85 -4.96 -0.87
N LEU A 183 -0.82 -6.18 -0.37
CA LEU A 183 -1.03 -7.39 -1.18
C LEU A 183 -2.37 -8.07 -0.93
N MET A 184 -3.21 -7.48 -0.08
CA MET A 184 -4.54 -7.97 0.26
C MET A 184 -5.61 -6.91 0.00
N VAL A 185 -6.78 -7.37 -0.44
CA VAL A 185 -8.00 -6.57 -0.55
C VAL A 185 -8.99 -7.08 0.48
N ALA A 186 -9.63 -6.18 1.20
CA ALA A 186 -10.71 -6.49 2.12
C ALA A 186 -11.88 -5.53 1.96
N ASN A 187 -13.06 -5.93 2.42
CA ASN A 187 -14.24 -5.10 2.38
C ASN A 187 -14.14 -3.97 3.41
N VAL A 188 -14.67 -2.81 3.05
CA VAL A 188 -14.93 -1.72 3.99
C VAL A 188 -16.09 -2.13 4.90
N LYS A 189 -16.00 -1.85 6.20
CA LYS A 189 -17.09 -2.14 7.17
C LYS A 189 -18.41 -1.50 6.73
N LYS A 190 -19.50 -2.21 6.92
CA LYS A 190 -20.85 -1.77 6.48
C LYS A 190 -21.23 -0.41 7.05
N GLU A 191 -20.90 -0.15 8.30
CA GLU A 191 -21.17 1.14 8.97
C GLU A 191 -20.39 2.32 8.40
N LYS A 192 -19.36 2.07 7.60
CA LYS A 192 -18.59 3.09 6.87
C LYS A 192 -19.05 3.23 5.42
N CYS A 193 -19.87 2.29 4.93
CA CYS A 193 -20.40 2.28 3.58
C CYS A 193 -21.63 3.19 3.44
N ILE A 194 -21.83 3.70 2.22
CA ILE A 194 -23.02 4.42 1.79
C ILE A 194 -23.69 3.55 0.74
N THR A 195 -24.91 3.11 1.01
CA THR A 195 -25.70 2.32 0.07
C THR A 195 -26.03 3.15 -1.16
N MET A 196 -25.76 2.61 -2.34
CA MET A 196 -26.16 3.23 -3.60
C MET A 196 -27.70 3.21 -3.73
N SER A 197 -28.26 4.29 -4.27
CA SER A 197 -29.66 4.34 -4.66
C SER A 197 -29.91 3.43 -5.88
N GLU A 198 -31.17 3.04 -6.12
CA GLU A 198 -31.51 2.22 -7.29
C GLU A 198 -31.08 2.84 -8.63
N ASN A 199 -31.06 4.17 -8.73
CA ASN A 199 -30.58 4.87 -9.91
C ASN A 199 -29.05 4.78 -10.06
N GLU A 200 -28.31 4.89 -8.96
CA GLU A 200 -26.84 4.76 -8.95
C GLU A 200 -26.40 3.32 -9.23
N GLU A 201 -27.16 2.33 -8.78
CA GLU A 201 -26.87 0.92 -9.09
C GLU A 201 -26.98 0.61 -10.59
N LYS A 202 -27.87 1.29 -11.30
CA LYS A 202 -28.06 1.15 -12.76
C LYS A 202 -26.99 1.85 -13.59
N LEU A 203 -26.18 2.72 -12.99
CA LEU A 203 -25.08 3.37 -13.68
C LEU A 203 -24.05 2.36 -14.17
N PHE A 204 -23.40 2.68 -15.27
CA PHE A 204 -22.39 1.85 -15.89
C PHE A 204 -21.08 2.63 -16.14
N GLY A 205 -19.97 1.93 -16.20
CA GLY A 205 -18.66 2.50 -16.55
C GLY A 205 -18.20 3.60 -15.58
N ILE A 206 -17.75 4.72 -16.12
CA ILE A 206 -17.14 5.83 -15.37
C ILE A 206 -18.16 6.51 -14.44
N ASP A 207 -19.43 6.60 -14.84
CA ASP A 207 -20.47 7.22 -14.01
C ASP A 207 -20.67 6.44 -12.71
N LYS A 208 -20.67 5.11 -12.78
CA LYS A 208 -20.72 4.25 -11.59
C LYS A 208 -19.48 4.38 -10.72
N LEU A 209 -18.32 4.58 -11.31
CA LEU A 209 -17.05 4.79 -10.58
C LEU A 209 -17.06 6.08 -9.74
N ASN A 210 -17.76 7.11 -10.19
CA ASN A 210 -17.85 8.41 -9.52
C ASN A 210 -18.84 8.44 -8.33
N VAL A 211 -19.64 7.39 -8.12
CA VAL A 211 -20.58 7.30 -7.01
C VAL A 211 -19.81 7.18 -5.69
N LYS A 212 -20.21 8.01 -4.72
CA LYS A 212 -19.65 7.96 -3.35
C LYS A 212 -20.23 6.76 -2.60
N ARG A 213 -19.39 5.77 -2.26
CA ARG A 213 -19.78 4.47 -1.66
C ARG A 213 -19.47 4.35 -0.18
N SER A 214 -18.68 5.27 0.36
CA SER A 214 -18.27 5.19 1.76
C SER A 214 -17.86 6.55 2.30
N SER A 215 -17.54 6.61 3.58
CA SER A 215 -16.92 7.78 4.22
C SER A 215 -15.46 8.04 3.77
N ILE A 216 -14.86 7.08 3.05
CA ILE A 216 -13.49 7.15 2.50
C ILE A 216 -13.50 6.88 0.98
N PRO A 217 -14.17 7.75 0.19
CA PRO A 217 -14.48 7.47 -1.22
C PRO A 217 -13.25 7.38 -2.12
N ALA A 218 -12.13 8.05 -1.77
CA ALA A 218 -10.94 8.07 -2.61
C ALA A 218 -10.23 6.70 -2.73
N ILE A 219 -10.53 5.77 -1.82
CA ILE A 219 -9.88 4.46 -1.75
C ILE A 219 -10.87 3.28 -1.83
N THR A 220 -12.17 3.55 -1.87
CA THR A 220 -13.20 2.50 -1.90
C THR A 220 -13.50 2.10 -3.33
N HIS A 221 -13.31 0.82 -3.65
CA HIS A 221 -13.60 0.23 -4.95
C HIS A 221 -15.10 0.11 -5.21
N VAL A 222 -15.47 -0.24 -6.46
CA VAL A 222 -16.89 -0.40 -6.88
C VAL A 222 -17.62 -1.50 -6.13
N ASP A 223 -16.90 -2.48 -5.61
CA ASP A 223 -17.42 -3.61 -4.84
C ASP A 223 -17.31 -3.40 -3.32
N TYR A 224 -17.12 -2.14 -2.88
CA TYR A 224 -16.94 -1.77 -1.48
C TYR A 224 -15.68 -2.33 -0.82
N SER A 225 -14.71 -2.77 -1.59
CA SER A 225 -13.42 -3.23 -1.08
C SER A 225 -12.36 -2.12 -1.13
N ALA A 226 -11.22 -2.36 -0.48
CA ALA A 226 -10.02 -1.54 -0.59
C ALA A 226 -8.76 -2.41 -0.51
N ARG A 227 -7.67 -1.98 -1.16
CA ARG A 227 -6.35 -2.61 -1.04
C ARG A 227 -5.60 -1.99 0.11
N ILE A 228 -5.40 -2.73 1.18
CA ILE A 228 -5.00 -2.22 2.48
C ILE A 228 -3.49 -2.31 2.69
N GLN A 229 -2.92 -1.26 3.28
CA GLN A 229 -1.63 -1.30 3.95
C GLN A 229 -1.83 -1.10 5.45
N THR A 230 -1.42 -2.07 6.26
CA THR A 230 -1.33 -1.90 7.70
C THR A 230 0.02 -1.29 8.09
N VAL A 231 -0.01 -0.43 9.11
CA VAL A 231 1.18 0.21 9.70
C VAL A 231 1.13 -0.01 11.20
N HIS A 232 2.22 -0.47 11.79
CA HIS A 232 2.35 -0.67 13.22
C HIS A 232 2.92 0.59 13.88
N LYS A 233 2.49 0.85 15.13
CA LYS A 233 3.22 1.77 16.01
C LYS A 233 4.48 1.05 16.46
N ASN A 234 5.61 1.70 16.35
CA ASN A 234 6.88 1.19 16.85
C ASN A 234 6.87 1.08 18.38
#